data_23bfef2b18b46e40b5a1324354efb5f6
#
_entry.id   23bfef2b18b46e40b5a1324354efb5f6
#
_cell.length_a   1.000
_cell.length_b   1.000
_cell.length_c   1.000
_cell.angle_alpha   90.00
_cell.angle_beta   90.00
_cell.angle_gamma   90.00
#
_symmetry.space_group_name_H-M   'P 1'
#
loop_
_entity.id
_entity.type
_entity.pdbx_description
1 polymer ?
#
loop_
_entity_poly.entity_id
_entity_poly.type
_entity_poly.pdbx_seq_one_letter_code
_entity_poly.pdbx_strand_id
1 'polypeptide(L)'
;SLVARCRGDGHSVRVFDLPVCDFAGLEGEPGIEVVQGDITQMATVMQAVQGISAVMHLAALLPPASGRNRERTLAINVDGTINIIRAMEANAREAVLVFSSSVSTYGDTTLETPPVRVEHHQTALDIYAESKIASERLVRQAQLPTVLLRIAGIAVPVLQDPPPVWPFTAEQRLEMVHREDVVTALYKALITPAVQGKTLNIAGGPTWQTSGHQYVADHYEILGVPLEMVAFRGQDEPGWDDWYDTIESQRLLDYQHHSYASYLEALRAEVERMLAD
;
A
#
# COMPACT_ATOMS: atom_id res chain seq x y z
N SER A 1 -7.23 -11.61 -4.46
CA SER A 1 -7.11 -10.90 -3.18
C SER A 1 -6.07 -11.55 -2.28
N LEU A 2 -5.57 -10.82 -1.27
CA LEU A 2 -4.59 -11.34 -0.30
C LEU A 2 -5.13 -12.53 0.51
N VAL A 3 -6.39 -12.47 0.92
CA VAL A 3 -7.07 -13.59 1.61
C VAL A 3 -7.07 -14.84 0.72
N ALA A 4 -7.45 -14.72 -0.55
CA ALA A 4 -7.47 -15.86 -1.48
C ALA A 4 -6.06 -16.44 -1.67
N ARG A 5 -5.02 -15.60 -1.73
CA ARG A 5 -3.63 -16.04 -1.83
C ARG A 5 -3.20 -16.85 -0.61
N CYS A 6 -3.44 -16.34 0.60
CA CYS A 6 -3.12 -17.06 1.83
C CYS A 6 -3.88 -18.39 1.93
N ARG A 7 -5.16 -18.40 1.56
CA ARG A 7 -5.98 -19.63 1.54
C ARG A 7 -5.48 -20.65 0.52
N GLY A 8 -5.11 -20.20 -0.68
CA GLY A 8 -4.57 -21.05 -1.73
C GLY A 8 -3.32 -21.81 -1.32
N ASP A 9 -2.51 -21.21 -0.46
CA ASP A 9 -1.28 -21.81 0.08
C ASP A 9 -1.51 -22.52 1.44
N GLY A 10 -2.77 -22.75 1.84
CA GLY A 10 -3.16 -23.59 2.98
C GLY A 10 -3.18 -22.90 4.34
N HIS A 11 -3.04 -21.60 4.40
CA HIS A 11 -3.12 -20.84 5.66
C HIS A 11 -4.57 -20.64 6.11
N SER A 12 -4.82 -20.70 7.42
CA SER A 12 -6.06 -20.16 8.01
C SER A 12 -5.92 -18.66 8.12
N VAL A 13 -6.98 -17.91 7.78
CA VAL A 13 -6.95 -16.44 7.75
C VAL A 13 -8.01 -15.89 8.69
N ARG A 14 -7.61 -15.00 9.59
CA ARG A 14 -8.54 -14.16 10.35
C ARG A 14 -8.57 -12.77 9.74
N VAL A 15 -9.75 -12.33 9.31
CA VAL A 15 -10.00 -10.99 8.80
C VAL A 15 -10.55 -10.13 9.93
N PHE A 16 -9.87 -9.03 10.25
CA PHE A 16 -10.29 -8.08 11.27
C PHE A 16 -10.53 -6.72 10.62
N ASP A 17 -11.77 -6.25 10.67
CA ASP A 17 -12.16 -4.94 10.14
C ASP A 17 -13.41 -4.41 10.86
N LEU A 18 -13.80 -3.17 10.54
CA LEU A 18 -14.96 -2.51 11.12
C LEU A 18 -16.27 -3.25 10.80
N PRO A 19 -17.25 -3.26 11.71
CA PRO A 19 -18.54 -3.93 11.47
C PRO A 19 -19.34 -3.41 10.27
N VAL A 20 -18.98 -2.21 9.77
CA VAL A 20 -19.63 -1.59 8.59
C VAL A 20 -19.04 -2.06 7.27
N CYS A 21 -17.95 -2.83 7.29
CA CYS A 21 -17.31 -3.37 6.11
C CYS A 21 -18.12 -4.54 5.53
N ASP A 22 -18.02 -4.73 4.23
CA ASP A 22 -18.63 -5.87 3.53
C ASP A 22 -17.74 -7.10 3.68
N PHE A 23 -18.28 -8.14 4.30
CA PHE A 23 -17.64 -9.44 4.47
C PHE A 23 -18.21 -10.53 3.55
N ALA A 24 -19.03 -10.13 2.57
CA ALA A 24 -19.59 -11.08 1.60
C ALA A 24 -18.47 -11.90 0.91
N GLY A 25 -18.68 -13.23 0.82
CA GLY A 25 -17.68 -14.16 0.29
C GLY A 25 -16.48 -14.44 1.23
N LEU A 26 -16.53 -13.95 2.48
CA LEU A 26 -15.56 -14.31 3.52
C LEU A 26 -16.22 -15.05 4.68
N GLU A 27 -17.41 -14.61 5.09
CA GLU A 27 -18.16 -15.26 6.18
C GLU A 27 -18.63 -16.66 5.78
N GLY A 28 -18.36 -17.62 6.66
CA GLY A 28 -18.72 -19.02 6.45
C GLY A 28 -17.78 -19.81 5.54
N GLU A 29 -16.79 -19.17 4.94
CA GLU A 29 -15.80 -19.86 4.11
C GLU A 29 -14.83 -20.69 4.96
N PRO A 30 -14.59 -21.98 4.61
CA PRO A 30 -13.68 -22.83 5.37
C PRO A 30 -12.30 -22.22 5.52
N GLY A 31 -11.83 -22.10 6.79
CA GLY A 31 -10.52 -21.55 7.15
C GLY A 31 -10.41 -20.02 7.05
N ILE A 32 -11.53 -19.33 6.94
CA ILE A 32 -11.64 -17.88 7.13
C ILE A 32 -12.45 -17.63 8.40
N GLU A 33 -11.90 -16.79 9.28
CA GLU A 33 -12.59 -16.29 10.46
C GLU A 33 -12.73 -14.78 10.32
N VAL A 34 -13.94 -14.27 10.45
CA VAL A 34 -14.21 -12.82 10.45
C VAL A 34 -14.38 -12.37 11.89
N VAL A 35 -13.58 -11.38 12.31
CA VAL A 35 -13.66 -10.70 13.61
C VAL A 35 -13.95 -9.23 13.35
N GLN A 36 -15.14 -8.81 13.71
CA GLN A 36 -15.57 -7.42 13.55
C GLN A 36 -15.10 -6.59 14.76
N GLY A 37 -14.44 -5.46 14.50
CA GLY A 37 -13.96 -4.59 15.58
C GLY A 37 -13.27 -3.34 15.06
N ASP A 38 -13.02 -2.41 15.97
CA ASP A 38 -12.31 -1.17 15.69
C ASP A 38 -10.88 -1.29 16.21
N ILE A 39 -9.89 -0.99 15.35
CA ILE A 39 -8.46 -1.04 15.69
C ILE A 39 -8.08 -0.08 16.83
N THR A 40 -8.89 0.96 17.07
CA THR A 40 -8.70 1.89 18.19
C THR A 40 -9.13 1.29 19.55
N GLN A 41 -9.84 0.15 19.52
CA GLN A 41 -10.34 -0.53 20.72
C GLN A 41 -9.44 -1.71 21.08
N MET A 42 -8.57 -1.53 22.09
CA MET A 42 -7.62 -2.55 22.55
C MET A 42 -8.26 -3.93 22.78
N ALA A 43 -9.45 -3.99 23.34
CA ALA A 43 -10.12 -5.25 23.65
C ALA A 43 -10.42 -6.10 22.42
N THR A 44 -10.89 -5.46 21.33
CA THR A 44 -11.17 -6.15 20.05
C THR A 44 -9.87 -6.56 19.34
N VAL A 45 -8.83 -5.74 19.40
CA VAL A 45 -7.50 -6.08 18.86
C VAL A 45 -6.88 -7.25 19.63
N MET A 46 -6.96 -7.26 20.96
CA MET A 46 -6.50 -8.38 21.79
C MET A 46 -7.17 -9.71 21.41
N GLN A 47 -8.47 -9.68 21.11
CA GLN A 47 -9.19 -10.85 20.63
C GLN A 47 -8.72 -11.27 19.23
N ALA A 48 -8.54 -10.30 18.32
CA ALA A 48 -8.13 -10.56 16.94
C ALA A 48 -6.74 -11.21 16.82
N VAL A 49 -5.81 -10.94 17.74
CA VAL A 49 -4.44 -11.49 17.67
C VAL A 49 -4.24 -12.80 18.45
N GLN A 50 -5.29 -13.38 19.04
CA GLN A 50 -5.15 -14.64 19.77
C GLN A 50 -4.87 -15.81 18.83
N GLY A 51 -3.81 -16.59 19.11
CA GLY A 51 -3.49 -17.82 18.39
C GLY A 51 -3.04 -17.62 16.96
N ILE A 52 -2.63 -16.42 16.57
CA ILE A 52 -2.09 -16.12 15.24
C ILE A 52 -0.59 -16.33 15.19
N SER A 53 -0.06 -16.59 13.99
CA SER A 53 1.40 -16.69 13.70
C SER A 53 1.93 -15.48 12.94
N ALA A 54 1.05 -14.63 12.41
CA ALA A 54 1.45 -13.41 11.73
C ALA A 54 0.28 -12.39 11.65
N VAL A 55 0.63 -11.12 11.50
CA VAL A 55 -0.30 -10.01 11.22
C VAL A 55 0.16 -9.27 9.98
N MET A 56 -0.74 -9.05 9.03
CA MET A 56 -0.61 -8.05 7.98
C MET A 56 -1.41 -6.82 8.39
N HIS A 57 -0.72 -5.78 8.83
CA HIS A 57 -1.36 -4.55 9.28
C HIS A 57 -1.56 -3.61 8.11
N LEU A 58 -2.74 -3.65 7.52
CA LEU A 58 -3.15 -2.85 6.35
C LEU A 58 -4.10 -1.71 6.73
N ALA A 59 -4.71 -1.79 7.91
CA ALA A 59 -5.71 -0.82 8.35
C ALA A 59 -5.10 0.58 8.49
N ALA A 60 -5.68 1.54 7.78
CA ALA A 60 -5.32 2.94 7.86
C ALA A 60 -6.43 3.82 7.27
N LEU A 61 -6.55 5.04 7.77
CA LEU A 61 -7.29 6.10 7.09
C LEU A 61 -6.40 6.69 6.00
N LEU A 62 -6.84 6.55 4.74
CA LEU A 62 -6.08 6.96 3.54
C LEU A 62 -6.49 8.36 3.04
N PRO A 63 -5.66 9.02 2.21
CA PRO A 63 -6.08 10.21 1.46
C PRO A 63 -7.28 9.91 0.53
N PRO A 64 -8.21 10.84 0.32
CA PRO A 64 -8.23 12.20 0.90
C PRO A 64 -8.84 12.27 2.32
N ALA A 65 -9.38 11.16 2.86
CA ALA A 65 -10.08 11.16 4.15
C ALA A 65 -9.14 11.48 5.32
N SER A 66 -7.88 11.05 5.28
CA SER A 66 -6.87 11.32 6.30
C SER A 66 -6.53 12.82 6.45
N GLY A 67 -6.70 13.60 5.39
CA GLY A 67 -6.47 15.05 5.43
C GLY A 67 -7.56 15.86 6.13
N ARG A 68 -8.75 15.25 6.38
CA ARG A 68 -9.92 15.98 6.90
C ARG A 68 -9.89 16.19 8.41
N ASN A 69 -9.28 15.29 9.16
CA ASN A 69 -9.23 15.37 10.62
C ASN A 69 -7.96 14.69 11.13
N ARG A 70 -6.98 15.50 11.55
CA ARG A 70 -5.68 15.02 12.03
C ARG A 70 -5.79 14.11 13.25
N GLU A 71 -6.59 14.49 14.26
CA GLU A 71 -6.76 13.72 15.48
C GLU A 71 -7.31 12.31 15.18
N ARG A 72 -8.37 12.23 14.37
CA ARG A 72 -8.95 10.95 13.93
C ARG A 72 -7.93 10.12 13.14
N THR A 73 -7.17 10.75 12.26
CA THR A 73 -6.15 10.04 11.46
C THR A 73 -5.07 9.46 12.34
N LEU A 74 -4.56 10.23 13.31
CA LEU A 74 -3.56 9.73 14.26
C LEU A 74 -4.13 8.64 15.16
N ALA A 75 -5.36 8.79 15.66
CA ALA A 75 -6.00 7.77 16.47
C ALA A 75 -6.13 6.42 15.72
N ILE A 76 -6.52 6.44 14.43
CA ILE A 76 -6.64 5.21 13.64
C ILE A 76 -5.27 4.67 13.24
N ASN A 77 -4.43 5.51 12.61
CA ASN A 77 -3.19 5.04 11.98
C ASN A 77 -2.07 4.79 13.00
N VAL A 78 -1.98 5.62 14.06
CA VAL A 78 -0.89 5.53 15.04
C VAL A 78 -1.33 4.77 16.28
N ASP A 79 -2.42 5.19 16.95
CA ASP A 79 -2.87 4.50 18.18
C ASP A 79 -3.38 3.09 17.84
N GLY A 80 -4.03 2.90 16.68
CA GLY A 80 -4.36 1.58 16.16
C GLY A 80 -3.13 0.68 15.96
N THR A 81 -2.03 1.23 15.42
CA THR A 81 -0.75 0.51 15.31
C THR A 81 -0.18 0.17 16.69
N ILE A 82 -0.25 1.09 17.66
CA ILE A 82 0.15 0.82 19.05
C ILE A 82 -0.66 -0.35 19.64
N ASN A 83 -1.97 -0.39 19.39
CA ASN A 83 -2.83 -1.45 19.88
C ASN A 83 -2.45 -2.82 19.29
N ILE A 84 -2.16 -2.88 17.97
CA ILE A 84 -1.68 -4.11 17.32
C ILE A 84 -0.36 -4.57 17.97
N ILE A 85 0.64 -3.69 18.08
CA ILE A 85 1.94 -4.04 18.65
C ILE A 85 1.76 -4.57 20.09
N ARG A 86 1.07 -3.84 20.96
CA ARG A 86 0.86 -4.25 22.35
C ARG A 86 0.11 -5.57 22.48
N ALA A 87 -0.92 -5.78 21.66
CA ALA A 87 -1.67 -7.01 21.65
C ALA A 87 -0.83 -8.21 21.20
N MET A 88 0.01 -8.03 20.18
CA MET A 88 0.94 -9.06 19.72
C MET A 88 2.03 -9.35 20.75
N GLU A 89 2.63 -8.33 21.35
CA GLU A 89 3.65 -8.51 22.40
C GLU A 89 3.11 -9.27 23.62
N ALA A 90 1.82 -9.13 23.91
CA ALA A 90 1.16 -9.83 25.01
C ALA A 90 0.77 -11.28 24.67
N ASN A 91 0.33 -11.56 23.42
CA ASN A 91 -0.33 -12.83 23.09
C ASN A 91 0.30 -13.61 21.92
N ALA A 92 1.15 -12.98 21.12
CA ALA A 92 1.68 -13.55 19.86
C ALA A 92 3.10 -13.05 19.57
N ARG A 93 3.97 -13.06 20.57
CA ARG A 93 5.30 -12.42 20.51
C ARG A 93 6.22 -12.95 19.41
N GLU A 94 6.05 -14.21 19.03
CA GLU A 94 6.82 -14.84 17.94
C GLU A 94 6.19 -14.61 16.56
N ALA A 95 5.00 -14.01 16.52
CA ALA A 95 4.31 -13.76 15.27
C ALA A 95 4.95 -12.58 14.52
N VAL A 96 5.02 -12.71 13.18
CA VAL A 96 5.58 -11.67 12.32
C VAL A 96 4.55 -10.54 12.10
N LEU A 97 4.97 -9.30 12.30
CA LEU A 97 4.20 -8.12 11.94
C LEU A 97 4.69 -7.57 10.59
N VAL A 98 3.91 -7.72 9.53
CA VAL A 98 4.11 -7.04 8.25
C VAL A 98 3.31 -5.75 8.25
N PHE A 99 3.99 -4.61 8.23
CA PHE A 99 3.38 -3.28 8.27
C PHE A 99 3.38 -2.63 6.88
N SER A 100 2.19 -2.30 6.39
CA SER A 100 1.99 -1.52 5.16
C SER A 100 2.25 -0.04 5.43
N SER A 101 3.43 0.42 5.08
CA SER A 101 3.79 1.84 5.01
C SER A 101 3.61 2.39 3.59
N SER A 102 4.11 3.57 3.31
CA SER A 102 3.96 4.26 2.03
C SER A 102 5.24 4.98 1.64
N VAL A 103 5.49 5.08 0.34
CA VAL A 103 6.55 5.94 -0.22
C VAL A 103 6.31 7.43 0.06
N SER A 104 5.06 7.84 0.34
CA SER A 104 4.75 9.23 0.75
C SER A 104 5.52 9.69 1.99
N THR A 105 6.09 8.75 2.76
CA THR A 105 6.96 9.05 3.91
C THR A 105 8.27 9.74 3.52
N TYR A 106 8.71 9.64 2.26
CA TYR A 106 9.93 10.29 1.80
C TYR A 106 9.78 11.81 1.59
N GLY A 107 8.54 12.26 1.36
CA GLY A 107 8.28 13.65 1.03
C GLY A 107 8.63 13.98 -0.42
N ASP A 108 9.03 15.22 -0.68
CA ASP A 108 9.37 15.68 -2.03
C ASP A 108 10.85 15.38 -2.34
N THR A 109 11.06 14.45 -3.25
CA THR A 109 12.38 14.03 -3.74
C THR A 109 12.64 14.46 -5.20
N THR A 110 11.75 15.28 -5.77
CA THR A 110 11.77 15.63 -7.21
C THR A 110 13.07 16.27 -7.67
N LEU A 111 13.77 17.01 -6.78
CA LEU A 111 15.06 17.66 -7.05
C LEU A 111 16.27 16.76 -6.75
N GLU A 112 16.06 15.55 -6.28
CA GLU A 112 17.13 14.64 -5.91
C GLU A 112 17.44 13.64 -7.03
N THR A 113 18.59 12.98 -6.93
CA THR A 113 18.99 11.97 -7.92
C THR A 113 18.30 10.64 -7.61
N PRO A 114 17.46 10.11 -8.54
CA PRO A 114 16.82 8.83 -8.35
C PRO A 114 17.82 7.65 -8.46
N PRO A 115 17.48 6.47 -7.97
CA PRO A 115 16.23 6.11 -7.28
C PRO A 115 16.25 6.44 -5.79
N VAL A 116 15.06 6.69 -5.22
CA VAL A 116 14.89 6.89 -3.78
C VAL A 116 15.10 5.57 -3.03
N ARG A 117 16.03 5.58 -2.08
CA ARG A 117 16.43 4.40 -1.29
C ARG A 117 15.73 4.37 0.07
N VAL A 118 15.72 3.20 0.71
CA VAL A 118 15.08 3.03 2.03
C VAL A 118 15.73 3.87 3.14
N GLU A 119 17.01 4.22 3.00
CA GLU A 119 17.76 5.09 3.93
C GLU A 119 17.45 6.58 3.75
N HIS A 120 16.72 6.95 2.70
CA HIS A 120 16.38 8.32 2.44
C HIS A 120 15.65 8.96 3.61
N HIS A 121 15.90 10.25 3.84
CA HIS A 121 15.27 10.99 4.93
C HIS A 121 13.75 11.01 4.75
N GLN A 122 13.02 10.85 5.87
CA GLN A 122 11.57 10.90 5.86
C GLN A 122 11.08 12.31 6.21
N THR A 123 10.24 12.88 5.35
CA THR A 123 9.63 14.20 5.52
C THR A 123 8.13 14.12 5.22
N ALA A 124 7.30 14.41 6.22
CA ALA A 124 5.86 14.40 6.02
C ALA A 124 5.40 15.65 5.26
N LEU A 125 4.70 15.46 4.15
CA LEU A 125 4.02 16.52 3.41
C LEU A 125 2.56 16.68 3.81
N ASP A 126 1.98 15.65 4.40
CA ASP A 126 0.59 15.62 4.83
C ASP A 126 0.40 14.79 6.12
N ILE A 127 -0.82 14.79 6.64
CA ILE A 127 -1.18 14.07 7.87
C ILE A 127 -1.04 12.55 7.68
N TYR A 128 -1.26 12.02 6.48
CA TYR A 128 -1.10 10.60 6.20
C TYR A 128 0.37 10.18 6.29
N ALA A 129 1.26 10.90 5.62
CA ALA A 129 2.70 10.66 5.70
C ALA A 129 3.22 10.81 7.15
N GLU A 130 2.77 11.84 7.88
CA GLU A 130 3.08 12.01 9.30
C GLU A 130 2.69 10.77 10.11
N SER A 131 1.47 10.26 9.91
CA SER A 131 0.97 9.08 10.61
C SER A 131 1.76 7.81 10.27
N LYS A 132 2.14 7.61 9.00
CA LYS A 132 2.96 6.47 8.58
C LYS A 132 4.37 6.53 9.14
N ILE A 133 5.03 7.71 9.13
CA ILE A 133 6.34 7.91 9.75
C ILE A 133 6.31 7.60 11.26
N ALA A 134 5.29 8.09 11.96
CA ALA A 134 5.11 7.81 13.39
C ALA A 134 4.92 6.30 13.64
N SER A 135 4.09 5.64 12.85
CA SER A 135 3.83 4.19 12.96
C SER A 135 5.08 3.36 12.64
N GLU A 136 5.86 3.73 11.61
CA GLU A 136 7.14 3.04 11.31
C GLU A 136 8.12 3.09 12.50
N ARG A 137 8.19 4.22 13.21
CA ARG A 137 9.05 4.34 14.40
C ARG A 137 8.61 3.37 15.50
N LEU A 138 7.30 3.24 15.71
CA LEU A 138 6.74 2.30 16.69
C LEU A 138 7.02 0.84 16.30
N VAL A 139 6.79 0.50 15.03
CA VAL A 139 7.04 -0.87 14.52
C VAL A 139 8.53 -1.24 14.63
N ARG A 140 9.45 -0.31 14.35
CA ARG A 140 10.90 -0.56 14.54
C ARG A 140 11.32 -0.75 16.00
N GLN A 141 10.58 -0.20 16.95
CA GLN A 141 10.83 -0.31 18.39
C GLN A 141 10.15 -1.53 19.02
N ALA A 142 9.21 -2.17 18.30
CA ALA A 142 8.45 -3.32 18.80
C ALA A 142 9.39 -4.52 19.09
N GLN A 143 9.07 -5.24 20.15
CA GLN A 143 9.77 -6.47 20.53
C GLN A 143 9.17 -7.69 19.82
N LEU A 144 9.08 -7.59 18.47
CA LEU A 144 8.45 -8.55 17.56
C LEU A 144 9.31 -8.71 16.30
N PRO A 145 9.23 -9.85 15.60
CA PRO A 145 9.69 -9.93 14.21
C PRO A 145 8.85 -8.98 13.34
N THR A 146 9.47 -7.98 12.71
CA THR A 146 8.74 -6.96 11.92
C THR A 146 9.26 -6.88 10.50
N VAL A 147 8.39 -6.52 9.55
CA VAL A 147 8.73 -6.16 8.17
C VAL A 147 7.99 -4.87 7.81
N LEU A 148 8.71 -3.87 7.30
CA LEU A 148 8.15 -2.60 6.87
C LEU A 148 8.16 -2.53 5.34
N LEU A 149 6.99 -2.34 4.73
CA LEU A 149 6.84 -2.20 3.28
C LEU A 149 6.38 -0.79 2.95
N ARG A 150 7.24 0.03 2.33
CA ARG A 150 6.88 1.33 1.77
C ARG A 150 6.35 1.10 0.36
N ILE A 151 5.03 1.13 0.24
CA ILE A 151 4.33 0.79 -0.99
C ILE A 151 4.09 2.06 -1.80
N ALA A 152 4.43 2.01 -3.09
CA ALA A 152 4.15 3.07 -4.07
C ALA A 152 2.66 3.13 -4.42
N GLY A 153 2.26 4.08 -5.24
CA GLY A 153 0.90 4.17 -5.76
C GLY A 153 0.46 2.86 -6.40
N ILE A 154 -0.71 2.35 -6.00
CA ILE A 154 -1.20 1.04 -6.47
C ILE A 154 -2.04 1.23 -7.72
N ALA A 155 -1.59 0.68 -8.84
CA ALA A 155 -2.32 0.65 -10.09
C ALA A 155 -3.24 -0.58 -10.17
N VAL A 156 -4.50 -0.33 -10.55
CA VAL A 156 -5.51 -1.36 -10.77
C VAL A 156 -6.04 -1.18 -12.20
N PRO A 157 -6.03 -2.20 -13.06
CA PRO A 157 -6.51 -2.08 -14.44
C PRO A 157 -8.05 -2.11 -14.48
N VAL A 158 -8.67 -1.06 -13.95
CA VAL A 158 -10.12 -0.84 -13.98
C VAL A 158 -10.38 0.60 -14.41
N LEU A 159 -11.45 0.80 -15.16
CA LEU A 159 -11.86 2.12 -15.58
C LEU A 159 -12.23 2.96 -14.33
N GLN A 160 -11.62 4.12 -14.23
CA GLN A 160 -11.92 5.12 -13.22
C GLN A 160 -12.04 6.49 -13.89
N ASP A 161 -12.92 7.31 -13.39
CA ASP A 161 -12.99 8.70 -13.82
C ASP A 161 -11.65 9.39 -13.51
N PRO A 162 -11.04 10.08 -14.49
CA PRO A 162 -9.81 10.80 -14.22
C PRO A 162 -10.05 11.92 -13.21
N PRO A 163 -9.09 12.19 -12.33
CA PRO A 163 -9.23 13.29 -11.39
C PRO A 163 -9.27 14.63 -12.14
N PRO A 164 -9.95 15.65 -11.60
CA PRO A 164 -10.00 16.98 -12.23
C PRO A 164 -8.62 17.64 -12.31
N VAL A 165 -7.71 17.28 -11.40
CA VAL A 165 -6.29 17.67 -11.37
C VAL A 165 -5.48 16.46 -10.95
N TRP A 166 -4.50 16.06 -11.77
CA TRP A 166 -3.58 14.99 -11.40
C TRP A 166 -2.66 15.42 -10.25
N PRO A 167 -2.39 14.54 -9.25
CA PRO A 167 -1.66 14.92 -8.03
C PRO A 167 -0.14 15.04 -8.21
N PHE A 168 0.33 15.06 -9.43
CA PHE A 168 1.74 15.20 -9.81
C PHE A 168 1.88 16.20 -10.98
N THR A 169 3.12 16.68 -11.23
CA THR A 169 3.41 17.53 -12.40
C THR A 169 3.64 16.67 -13.64
N ALA A 170 3.59 17.29 -14.82
CA ALA A 170 3.82 16.59 -16.09
C ALA A 170 5.23 15.96 -16.18
N GLU A 171 6.23 16.64 -15.65
CA GLU A 171 7.65 16.23 -15.70
C GLU A 171 8.05 15.36 -14.51
N GLN A 172 7.19 15.23 -13.49
CA GLN A 172 7.51 14.45 -12.29
C GLN A 172 7.77 12.98 -12.64
N ARG A 173 8.82 12.42 -12.06
CA ARG A 173 9.06 10.98 -12.09
C ARG A 173 7.94 10.26 -11.37
N LEU A 174 7.43 9.21 -11.98
CA LEU A 174 6.31 8.42 -11.46
C LEU A 174 6.64 6.93 -11.57
N GLU A 175 6.42 6.22 -10.49
CA GLU A 175 6.51 4.76 -10.45
C GLU A 175 5.39 4.19 -9.59
N MET A 176 4.42 3.56 -10.25
CA MET A 176 3.33 2.85 -9.60
C MET A 176 3.73 1.37 -9.40
N VAL A 177 2.82 0.59 -8.82
CA VAL A 177 2.96 -0.87 -8.71
C VAL A 177 1.62 -1.55 -8.98
N HIS A 178 1.64 -2.65 -9.72
CA HIS A 178 0.43 -3.42 -9.97
C HIS A 178 -0.15 -4.02 -8.68
N ARG A 179 -1.46 -3.98 -8.49
CA ARG A 179 -2.14 -4.49 -7.28
C ARG A 179 -1.76 -5.94 -6.95
N GLU A 180 -1.68 -6.83 -7.94
CA GLU A 180 -1.36 -8.24 -7.69
C GLU A 180 0.12 -8.44 -7.30
N ASP A 181 1.01 -7.53 -7.72
CA ASP A 181 2.40 -7.51 -7.26
C ASP A 181 2.50 -7.08 -5.80
N VAL A 182 1.67 -6.10 -5.37
CA VAL A 182 1.55 -5.73 -3.95
C VAL A 182 1.03 -6.91 -3.12
N VAL A 183 0.01 -7.62 -3.60
CA VAL A 183 -0.50 -8.84 -2.93
C VAL A 183 0.61 -9.89 -2.80
N THR A 184 1.40 -10.08 -3.85
CA THR A 184 2.54 -11.00 -3.85
C THR A 184 3.61 -10.55 -2.86
N ALA A 185 3.98 -9.26 -2.85
CA ALA A 185 4.97 -8.71 -1.91
C ALA A 185 4.54 -8.86 -0.45
N LEU A 186 3.29 -8.54 -0.13
CA LEU A 186 2.72 -8.69 1.21
C LEU A 186 2.74 -10.16 1.65
N TYR A 187 2.28 -11.06 0.80
CA TYR A 187 2.28 -12.50 1.09
C TYR A 187 3.70 -13.05 1.28
N LYS A 188 4.62 -12.71 0.39
CA LYS A 188 6.02 -13.13 0.47
C LYS A 188 6.72 -12.54 1.70
N ALA A 189 6.41 -11.31 2.08
CA ALA A 189 6.94 -10.72 3.31
C ALA A 189 6.54 -11.50 4.57
N LEU A 190 5.37 -12.12 4.57
CA LEU A 190 4.89 -12.95 5.65
C LEU A 190 5.70 -14.25 5.83
N ILE A 191 6.06 -14.89 4.71
CA ILE A 191 6.63 -16.25 4.69
C ILE A 191 8.14 -16.29 4.44
N THR A 192 8.81 -15.16 4.25
CA THR A 192 10.25 -15.08 3.95
C THR A 192 11.04 -14.58 5.17
N PRO A 193 11.69 -15.45 5.95
CA PRO A 193 12.43 -15.02 7.15
C PRO A 193 13.54 -13.99 6.87
N ALA A 194 14.12 -14.00 5.68
CA ALA A 194 15.22 -13.11 5.29
C ALA A 194 14.82 -11.61 5.22
N VAL A 195 13.52 -11.28 5.25
CA VAL A 195 13.05 -9.88 5.26
C VAL A 195 12.70 -9.36 6.65
N GLN A 196 12.75 -10.20 7.69
CA GLN A 196 12.50 -9.75 9.05
C GLN A 196 13.54 -8.71 9.48
N GLY A 197 13.06 -7.65 10.14
CA GLY A 197 13.85 -6.49 10.53
C GLY A 197 14.13 -5.49 9.40
N LYS A 198 13.66 -5.75 8.17
CA LYS A 198 13.94 -4.88 7.01
C LYS A 198 12.82 -3.87 6.75
N THR A 199 13.24 -2.75 6.15
CA THR A 199 12.37 -1.82 5.43
C THR A 199 12.62 -2.03 3.93
N LEU A 200 11.56 -2.17 3.13
CA LEU A 200 11.64 -2.44 1.70
C LEU A 200 10.72 -1.49 0.93
N ASN A 201 11.22 -0.94 -0.18
CA ASN A 201 10.37 -0.26 -1.15
C ASN A 201 9.62 -1.30 -2.01
N ILE A 202 8.33 -1.12 -2.16
CA ILE A 202 7.47 -1.95 -3.01
C ILE A 202 6.89 -1.06 -4.10
N ALA A 203 7.53 -1.08 -5.25
CA ALA A 203 7.17 -0.32 -6.46
C ALA A 203 7.35 -1.21 -7.69
N GLY A 204 6.91 -0.76 -8.85
CA GLY A 204 6.84 -1.60 -10.06
C GLY A 204 8.19 -1.90 -10.72
N GLY A 205 9.25 -1.22 -10.30
CA GLY A 205 10.58 -1.38 -10.86
C GLY A 205 10.75 -0.68 -12.22
N PRO A 206 11.87 -0.96 -12.91
CA PRO A 206 12.25 -0.22 -14.13
C PRO A 206 11.17 -0.19 -15.22
N THR A 207 10.30 -1.19 -15.30
CA THR A 207 9.24 -1.26 -16.32
C THR A 207 8.07 -0.31 -16.03
N TRP A 208 8.00 0.26 -14.83
CA TRP A 208 6.99 1.21 -14.39
C TRP A 208 7.51 2.65 -14.26
N GLN A 209 8.81 2.86 -14.50
CA GLN A 209 9.43 4.19 -14.42
C GLN A 209 9.02 5.03 -15.63
N THR A 210 8.18 6.03 -15.38
CA THR A 210 7.63 6.94 -16.39
C THR A 210 7.63 8.38 -15.90
N SER A 211 7.07 9.31 -16.67
CA SER A 211 6.75 10.67 -16.24
C SER A 211 5.25 10.84 -16.03
N GLY A 212 4.85 11.86 -15.27
CA GLY A 212 3.44 12.20 -15.10
C GLY A 212 2.73 12.41 -16.43
N HIS A 213 3.35 13.13 -17.38
CA HIS A 213 2.82 13.34 -18.71
C HIS A 213 2.59 12.02 -19.46
N GLN A 214 3.60 11.15 -19.51
CA GLN A 214 3.50 9.87 -20.24
C GLN A 214 2.41 8.98 -19.64
N TYR A 215 2.37 8.88 -18.29
CA TYR A 215 1.35 8.12 -17.58
C TYR A 215 -0.08 8.58 -17.97
N VAL A 216 -0.31 9.88 -17.95
CA VAL A 216 -1.62 10.45 -18.30
C VAL A 216 -1.92 10.29 -19.79
N ALA A 217 -0.93 10.51 -20.68
CA ALA A 217 -1.09 10.35 -22.12
C ALA A 217 -1.54 8.93 -22.48
N ASP A 218 -0.89 7.91 -21.91
CA ASP A 218 -1.24 6.51 -22.14
C ASP A 218 -2.67 6.17 -21.69
N HIS A 219 -3.10 6.71 -20.55
CA HIS A 219 -4.46 6.50 -20.03
C HIS A 219 -5.52 7.21 -20.88
N TYR A 220 -5.25 8.46 -21.28
CA TYR A 220 -6.18 9.24 -22.11
C TYR A 220 -6.29 8.69 -23.53
N GLU A 221 -5.20 8.13 -24.09
CA GLU A 221 -5.26 7.40 -25.36
C GLU A 221 -6.23 6.20 -25.27
N ILE A 222 -6.13 5.41 -24.18
CA ILE A 222 -7.01 4.25 -23.98
C ILE A 222 -8.48 4.68 -23.80
N LEU A 223 -8.70 5.81 -23.13
CA LEU A 223 -10.05 6.36 -22.86
C LEU A 223 -10.61 7.12 -24.08
N GLY A 224 -9.82 7.41 -25.09
CA GLY A 224 -10.23 8.24 -26.24
C GLY A 224 -10.51 9.70 -25.85
N VAL A 225 -9.88 10.21 -24.78
CA VAL A 225 -10.08 11.58 -24.28
C VAL A 225 -8.91 12.47 -24.74
N PRO A 226 -9.20 13.70 -25.21
CA PRO A 226 -8.17 14.65 -25.63
C PRO A 226 -7.29 15.12 -24.46
N LEU A 227 -5.96 15.15 -24.68
CA LEU A 227 -4.98 15.59 -23.66
C LEU A 227 -5.09 17.08 -23.30
N GLU A 228 -5.68 17.90 -24.14
CA GLU A 228 -5.88 19.35 -23.88
C GLU A 228 -6.78 19.62 -22.67
N MET A 229 -7.52 18.63 -22.21
CA MET A 229 -8.38 18.73 -21.03
C MET A 229 -7.66 18.38 -19.71
N VAL A 230 -6.38 17.99 -19.78
CA VAL A 230 -5.62 17.55 -18.60
C VAL A 230 -5.13 18.74 -17.78
N ALA A 231 -5.39 18.69 -16.48
CA ALA A 231 -4.76 19.57 -15.52
C ALA A 231 -3.81 18.76 -14.61
N PHE A 232 -2.60 19.25 -14.49
CA PHE A 232 -1.60 18.72 -13.56
C PHE A 232 -1.50 19.64 -12.34
N ARG A 233 -1.02 19.11 -11.24
CA ARG A 233 -0.64 19.88 -10.06
C ARG A 233 0.35 20.98 -10.43
N GLY A 234 0.28 22.11 -9.73
CA GLY A 234 1.24 23.21 -9.90
C GLY A 234 2.68 22.79 -9.55
N GLN A 235 3.66 23.39 -10.24
CA GLN A 235 5.08 23.07 -10.03
C GLN A 235 5.59 23.50 -8.65
N ASP A 236 4.95 24.49 -8.03
CA ASP A 236 5.32 24.99 -6.70
C ASP A 236 4.73 24.16 -5.55
N GLU A 237 3.89 23.19 -5.86
CA GLU A 237 3.28 22.31 -4.86
C GLU A 237 4.14 21.05 -4.70
N PRO A 238 4.52 20.63 -3.47
CA PRO A 238 5.35 19.47 -3.24
C PRO A 238 4.64 18.18 -3.64
N GLY A 239 5.37 17.19 -4.12
CA GLY A 239 4.87 15.86 -4.49
C GLY A 239 5.78 14.75 -4.02
N TRP A 240 5.20 13.60 -3.75
CA TRP A 240 5.90 12.47 -3.15
C TRP A 240 6.14 11.30 -4.13
N ASP A 241 5.73 11.41 -5.40
CA ASP A 241 6.02 10.40 -6.41
C ASP A 241 7.43 10.56 -6.97
N ASP A 242 8.12 9.45 -7.16
CA ASP A 242 9.46 9.37 -7.74
C ASP A 242 9.73 7.95 -8.27
N TRP A 243 10.98 7.63 -8.64
CA TRP A 243 11.48 6.28 -8.89
C TRP A 243 12.17 5.71 -7.67
N TYR A 244 11.90 4.46 -7.35
CA TYR A 244 12.32 3.84 -6.08
C TYR A 244 13.34 2.72 -6.31
N ASP A 245 14.31 2.59 -5.40
CA ASP A 245 15.20 1.42 -5.38
C ASP A 245 14.44 0.19 -4.86
N THR A 246 14.19 -0.74 -5.77
CA THR A 246 13.48 -2.00 -5.51
C THR A 246 14.38 -3.24 -5.69
N ILE A 247 15.70 -3.06 -5.86
CA ILE A 247 16.62 -4.16 -6.13
C ILE A 247 16.58 -5.21 -5.02
N GLU A 248 16.67 -4.79 -3.77
CA GLU A 248 16.65 -5.72 -2.64
C GLU A 248 15.28 -6.36 -2.45
N SER A 249 14.19 -5.57 -2.52
CA SER A 249 12.83 -6.10 -2.36
C SER A 249 12.48 -7.10 -3.46
N GLN A 250 12.81 -6.82 -4.72
CA GLN A 250 12.60 -7.76 -5.81
C GLN A 250 13.41 -9.03 -5.62
N ARG A 251 14.69 -8.91 -5.26
CA ARG A 251 15.55 -10.08 -5.00
C ARG A 251 15.03 -10.99 -3.89
N LEU A 252 14.46 -10.42 -2.83
CA LEU A 252 13.99 -11.16 -1.65
C LEU A 252 12.57 -11.68 -1.79
N LEU A 253 11.70 -10.91 -2.44
CA LEU A 253 10.26 -11.20 -2.49
C LEU A 253 9.80 -11.70 -3.85
N ASP A 254 10.57 -11.46 -4.92
CA ASP A 254 10.21 -11.88 -6.29
C ASP A 254 8.73 -11.58 -6.59
N TYR A 255 8.38 -10.28 -6.61
CA TYR A 255 6.98 -9.85 -6.66
C TYR A 255 6.62 -9.08 -7.94
N GLN A 256 7.61 -8.52 -8.68
CA GLN A 256 7.38 -7.71 -9.87
C GLN A 256 7.09 -8.62 -11.08
N HIS A 257 5.85 -9.01 -11.26
CA HIS A 257 5.40 -9.91 -12.33
C HIS A 257 4.62 -9.19 -13.43
N HIS A 258 4.14 -7.96 -13.16
CA HIS A 258 3.34 -7.15 -14.10
C HIS A 258 4.10 -5.91 -14.51
N SER A 259 4.41 -5.78 -15.81
CA SER A 259 5.00 -4.57 -16.37
C SER A 259 3.94 -3.47 -16.60
N TYR A 260 4.39 -2.22 -16.76
CA TYR A 260 3.49 -1.13 -17.11
C TYR A 260 2.78 -1.40 -18.45
N ALA A 261 3.49 -1.98 -19.44
CA ALA A 261 2.89 -2.36 -20.71
C ALA A 261 1.76 -3.37 -20.54
N SER A 262 1.97 -4.44 -19.74
CA SER A 262 0.92 -5.43 -19.48
C SER A 262 -0.26 -4.86 -18.71
N TYR A 263 -0.02 -3.88 -17.84
CA TYR A 263 -1.09 -3.13 -17.16
C TYR A 263 -1.93 -2.31 -18.15
N LEU A 264 -1.30 -1.59 -19.10
CA LEU A 264 -2.01 -0.83 -20.13
C LEU A 264 -2.83 -1.74 -21.06
N GLU A 265 -2.29 -2.91 -21.41
CA GLU A 265 -3.03 -3.92 -22.19
C GLU A 265 -4.29 -4.40 -21.44
N ALA A 266 -4.16 -4.70 -20.13
CA ALA A 266 -5.28 -5.11 -19.30
C ALA A 266 -6.32 -3.98 -19.14
N LEU A 267 -5.88 -2.73 -18.97
CA LEU A 267 -6.77 -1.58 -18.89
C LEU A 267 -7.54 -1.36 -20.20
N ARG A 268 -6.86 -1.48 -21.36
CA ARG A 268 -7.51 -1.36 -22.68
C ARG A 268 -8.58 -2.44 -22.86
N ALA A 269 -8.27 -3.69 -22.53
CA ALA A 269 -9.23 -4.79 -22.61
C ALA A 269 -10.46 -4.57 -21.72
N GLU A 270 -10.26 -3.99 -20.52
CA GLU A 270 -11.37 -3.66 -19.61
C GLU A 270 -12.26 -2.55 -20.16
N VAL A 271 -11.66 -1.50 -20.74
CA VAL A 271 -12.41 -0.40 -21.39
C VAL A 271 -13.21 -0.92 -22.58
N GLU A 272 -12.59 -1.74 -23.45
CA GLU A 272 -13.27 -2.36 -24.60
C GLU A 272 -14.47 -3.22 -24.15
N ARG A 273 -14.31 -4.00 -23.07
CA ARG A 273 -15.39 -4.81 -22.50
C ARG A 273 -16.55 -3.95 -22.02
N MET A 274 -16.26 -2.85 -21.30
CA MET A 274 -17.30 -1.95 -20.80
C MET A 274 -18.05 -1.18 -21.90
N LEU A 275 -17.40 -0.93 -23.04
CA LEU A 275 -18.03 -0.28 -24.19
C LEU A 275 -18.89 -1.25 -25.03
N ALA A 276 -18.69 -2.56 -24.86
CA ALA A 276 -19.44 -3.60 -25.58
C ALA A 276 -20.71 -4.05 -24.84
N ASP A 277 -20.81 -3.81 -23.53
CA ASP A 277 -21.97 -4.09 -22.68
C ASP A 277 -22.96 -2.91 -22.68
#